data_bfbba756b746aede3596784493392ab7
#
_entry.id   bfbba756b746aede3596784493392ab7
#
_cell.length_a   1.000
_cell.length_b   1.000
_cell.length_c   1.000
_cell.angle_alpha   90.00
_cell.angle_beta   90.00
_cell.angle_gamma   90.00
#
_symmetry.space_group_name_H-M   'P 1'
#
loop_
_entity.id
_entity.type
_entity.pdbx_description
1 polymer ?
#
loop_
_entity_poly.entity_id
_entity_poly.type
_entity_poly.pdbx_seq_one_letter_code
_entity_poly.pdbx_strand_id
1 'polypeptide(L)'
;MANHKSSIKRIRQTETRRLRNRFYARAMRAAVRGFRALTEKAEAEAKLSEMYKIIDRTAKRGIIHRNKAANLKSKLAHHTAKLA
;
A
#
# COMPACT_ATOMS: atom_id res chain seq x y z
N MET A 1 -32.17 21.32 13.99
CA MET A 1 -31.91 20.96 12.59
C MET A 1 -31.38 19.53 12.49
N ALA A 2 -32.16 18.68 11.84
CA ALA A 2 -31.84 17.25 11.71
C ALA A 2 -30.52 16.99 10.98
N ASN A 3 -30.09 17.94 10.13
CA ASN A 3 -28.90 17.79 9.30
C ASN A 3 -27.58 17.86 10.07
N HIS A 4 -27.59 18.46 11.25
CA HIS A 4 -26.37 18.63 12.04
C HIS A 4 -25.73 17.30 12.50
N LYS A 5 -26.55 16.39 13.03
CA LYS A 5 -26.05 15.11 13.52
C LYS A 5 -25.48 14.24 12.40
N SER A 6 -26.14 14.23 11.25
CA SER A 6 -25.67 13.51 10.07
C SER A 6 -24.37 14.09 9.53
N SER A 7 -24.24 15.42 9.48
CA SER A 7 -23.04 16.10 9.01
C SER A 7 -21.85 15.83 9.93
N ILE A 8 -22.07 15.88 11.25
CA ILE A 8 -21.01 15.59 12.24
C ILE A 8 -20.54 14.15 12.13
N LYS A 9 -21.47 13.22 12.00
CA LYS A 9 -21.16 11.80 11.83
C LYS A 9 -20.34 11.57 10.55
N ARG A 10 -20.73 12.22 9.45
CA ARG A 10 -20.06 12.11 8.17
C ARG A 10 -18.63 12.66 8.22
N ILE A 11 -18.46 13.81 8.90
CA ILE A 11 -17.14 14.41 9.09
C ILE A 11 -16.24 13.46 9.89
N ARG A 12 -16.74 12.89 10.99
CA ARG A 12 -15.99 11.93 11.79
C ARG A 12 -15.59 10.70 10.98
N GLN A 13 -16.51 10.14 10.18
CA GLN A 13 -16.23 8.99 9.32
C GLN A 13 -15.18 9.32 8.28
N THR A 14 -15.26 10.50 7.66
CA THR A 14 -14.30 10.96 6.67
C THR A 14 -12.90 11.10 7.28
N GLU A 15 -12.80 11.71 8.46
CA GLU A 15 -11.54 11.85 9.17
C GLU A 15 -10.93 10.50 9.55
N THR A 16 -11.76 9.59 10.07
CA THR A 16 -11.33 8.25 10.44
C THR A 16 -10.80 7.49 9.23
N ARG A 17 -11.49 7.57 8.08
CA ARG A 17 -11.04 6.95 6.85
C ARG A 17 -9.74 7.56 6.36
N ARG A 18 -9.62 8.88 6.41
CA ARG A 18 -8.41 9.58 5.97
C ARG A 18 -7.20 9.14 6.80
N LEU A 19 -7.33 9.10 8.11
CA LEU A 19 -6.27 8.65 9.01
C LEU A 19 -5.88 7.19 8.75
N ARG A 20 -6.88 6.33 8.58
CA ARG A 20 -6.67 4.91 8.29
C ARG A 20 -5.97 4.72 6.94
N ASN A 21 -6.43 5.40 5.91
CA ASN A 21 -5.85 5.33 4.58
C ASN A 21 -4.41 5.83 4.58
N ARG A 22 -4.16 6.92 5.29
CA ARG A 22 -2.83 7.48 5.45
C ARG A 22 -1.88 6.50 6.14
N PHE A 23 -2.37 5.83 7.19
CA PHE A 23 -1.61 4.82 7.91
C PHE A 23 -1.20 3.67 6.98
N TYR A 24 -2.16 3.10 6.25
CA TYR A 24 -1.88 1.99 5.34
C TYR A 24 -1.01 2.40 4.15
N ALA A 25 -1.20 3.61 3.63
CA ALA A 25 -0.35 4.12 2.55
C ALA A 25 1.10 4.26 3.01
N ARG A 26 1.32 4.77 4.23
CA ARG A 26 2.66 4.87 4.81
C ARG A 26 3.28 3.50 5.04
N ALA A 27 2.51 2.56 5.56
CA ALA A 27 2.97 1.20 5.81
C ALA A 27 3.41 0.52 4.50
N MET A 28 2.62 0.68 3.43
CA MET A 28 2.96 0.14 2.12
C MET A 28 4.25 0.77 1.57
N ARG A 29 4.37 2.10 1.65
CA ARG A 29 5.57 2.79 1.15
C ARG A 29 6.82 2.40 1.93
N ALA A 30 6.70 2.22 3.25
CA ALA A 30 7.79 1.76 4.09
C ALA A 30 8.21 0.34 3.70
N ALA A 31 7.25 -0.55 3.46
CA ALA A 31 7.50 -1.91 3.03
C ALA A 31 8.22 -1.95 1.66
N VAL A 32 7.77 -1.11 0.71
CA VAL A 32 8.40 -1.01 -0.61
C VAL A 32 9.85 -0.52 -0.49
N ARG A 33 10.09 0.50 0.34
CA ARG A 33 11.44 0.99 0.57
C ARG A 33 12.34 -0.06 1.20
N GLY A 34 11.84 -0.78 2.20
CA GLY A 34 12.57 -1.86 2.85
C GLY A 34 12.92 -2.98 1.87
N PHE A 35 11.99 -3.33 1.00
CA PHE A 35 12.23 -4.33 -0.04
C PHE A 35 13.31 -3.87 -1.03
N ARG A 36 13.25 -2.62 -1.47
CA ARG A 36 14.24 -2.07 -2.41
C ARG A 36 15.65 -1.97 -1.81
N ALA A 37 15.74 -1.92 -0.50
CA ALA A 37 17.02 -1.90 0.21
C ALA A 37 17.68 -3.29 0.28
N LEU A 38 16.96 -4.37 -0.03
CA LEU A 38 17.52 -5.70 -0.05
C LEU A 38 18.55 -5.84 -1.17
N THR A 39 19.68 -6.45 -0.85
CA THR A 39 20.78 -6.64 -1.80
C THR A 39 20.92 -8.09 -2.24
N GLU A 40 20.40 -9.03 -1.47
CA GLU A 40 20.46 -10.45 -1.79
C GLU A 40 19.23 -10.90 -2.57
N LYS A 41 19.47 -11.48 -3.74
CA LYS A 41 18.41 -11.94 -4.65
C LYS A 41 17.53 -13.01 -4.00
N ALA A 42 18.11 -13.97 -3.28
CA ALA A 42 17.36 -15.04 -2.64
C ALA A 42 16.39 -14.48 -1.60
N GLU A 43 16.82 -13.50 -0.80
CA GLU A 43 15.98 -12.84 0.19
C GLU A 43 14.87 -12.04 -0.47
N ALA A 44 15.17 -11.31 -1.53
CA ALA A 44 14.19 -10.55 -2.29
C ALA A 44 13.13 -11.46 -2.92
N GLU A 45 13.53 -12.56 -3.52
CA GLU A 45 12.61 -13.53 -4.10
C GLU A 45 11.69 -14.14 -3.04
N ALA A 46 12.22 -14.44 -1.87
CA ALA A 46 11.44 -14.99 -0.77
C ALA A 46 10.38 -14.00 -0.26
N LYS A 47 10.68 -12.70 -0.28
CA LYS A 47 9.77 -11.65 0.21
C LYS A 47 8.85 -11.09 -0.86
N LEU A 48 9.08 -11.41 -2.12
CA LEU A 48 8.32 -10.82 -3.23
C LEU A 48 6.82 -11.12 -3.15
N SER A 49 6.44 -12.33 -2.78
CA SER A 49 5.03 -12.70 -2.64
C SER A 49 4.34 -11.94 -1.52
N GLU A 50 5.03 -11.69 -0.41
CA GLU A 50 4.50 -10.85 0.68
C GLU A 50 4.27 -9.42 0.22
N MET A 51 5.21 -8.87 -0.57
CA MET A 51 5.07 -7.53 -1.13
C MET A 51 3.86 -7.44 -2.04
N TYR A 52 3.63 -8.44 -2.87
CA TYR A 52 2.43 -8.50 -3.72
C TYR A 52 1.15 -8.47 -2.89
N LYS A 53 1.11 -9.22 -1.79
CA LYS A 53 -0.05 -9.22 -0.90
C LYS A 53 -0.31 -7.84 -0.29
N ILE A 54 0.74 -7.18 0.18
CA ILE A 54 0.63 -5.84 0.78
C ILE A 54 0.11 -4.83 -0.25
N ILE A 55 0.67 -4.83 -1.45
CA ILE A 55 0.29 -3.91 -2.52
C ILE A 55 -1.16 -4.17 -2.95
N ASP A 56 -1.54 -5.43 -3.15
CA ASP A 56 -2.89 -5.80 -3.56
C ASP A 56 -3.93 -5.46 -2.50
N ARG A 57 -3.62 -5.66 -1.21
CA ARG A 57 -4.52 -5.26 -0.11
C ARG A 57 -4.72 -3.76 -0.10
N THR A 58 -3.66 -3.00 -0.30
CA THR A 58 -3.74 -1.53 -0.34
C THR A 58 -4.62 -1.06 -1.49
N ALA A 59 -4.50 -1.70 -2.65
CA ALA A 59 -5.35 -1.42 -3.80
C ALA A 59 -6.81 -1.82 -3.54
N LYS A 60 -7.02 -2.98 -2.92
CA LYS A 60 -8.37 -3.46 -2.58
C LYS A 60 -9.09 -2.53 -1.61
N ARG A 61 -8.36 -1.88 -0.71
CA ARG A 61 -8.91 -0.87 0.20
C ARG A 61 -9.21 0.47 -0.48
N GLY A 62 -8.85 0.62 -1.75
CA GLY A 62 -9.07 1.85 -2.50
C GLY A 62 -8.05 2.96 -2.21
N ILE A 63 -6.97 2.65 -1.52
CA ILE A 63 -5.93 3.62 -1.16
C ILE A 63 -5.07 3.97 -2.36
N ILE A 64 -4.78 2.97 -3.20
CA ILE A 64 -4.11 3.15 -4.50
C ILE A 64 -4.96 2.52 -5.59
N HIS A 65 -4.82 3.02 -6.80
CA HIS A 65 -5.50 2.45 -7.96
C HIS A 65 -4.87 1.11 -8.35
N ARG A 66 -5.67 0.18 -8.89
CA ARG A 66 -5.18 -1.12 -9.37
C ARG A 66 -4.03 -1.01 -10.37
N ASN A 67 -4.03 0.05 -11.19
CA ASN A 67 -2.95 0.29 -12.15
C ASN A 67 -1.64 0.64 -11.43
N LYS A 68 -1.74 1.43 -10.35
CA LYS A 68 -0.59 1.73 -9.51
C LYS A 68 -0.04 0.46 -8.86
N ALA A 69 -0.93 -0.41 -8.37
CA ALA A 69 -0.53 -1.69 -7.78
C ALA A 69 0.19 -2.56 -8.81
N ALA A 70 -0.33 -2.67 -10.03
CA ALA A 70 0.30 -3.42 -11.10
C ALA A 70 1.68 -2.87 -11.45
N ASN A 71 1.82 -1.56 -11.52
CA ASN A 71 3.10 -0.89 -11.78
C ASN A 71 4.12 -1.16 -10.68
N LEU A 72 3.70 -1.07 -9.42
CA LEU A 72 4.58 -1.34 -8.27
C LEU A 72 5.05 -2.80 -8.28
N LYS A 73 4.14 -3.74 -8.49
CA LYS A 73 4.49 -5.17 -8.57
C LYS A 73 5.49 -5.43 -9.69
N SER A 74 5.26 -4.85 -10.86
CA SER A 74 6.17 -4.99 -12.00
C SER A 74 7.56 -4.43 -11.69
N LYS A 75 7.62 -3.23 -11.09
CA LYS A 75 8.89 -2.60 -10.72
C LYS A 75 9.66 -3.44 -9.69
N LEU A 76 8.97 -4.01 -8.71
CA LEU A 76 9.62 -4.85 -7.70
C LEU A 76 10.11 -6.17 -8.30
N ALA A 77 9.36 -6.76 -9.22
CA ALA A 77 9.79 -7.96 -9.93
C ALA A 77 11.05 -7.69 -10.76
N HIS A 78 11.09 -6.58 -11.49
CA HIS A 78 12.26 -6.17 -12.27
C HIS A 78 13.47 -5.89 -11.37
N HIS A 79 13.23 -5.21 -10.23
CA HIS A 79 14.29 -4.95 -9.26
C HIS A 79 14.91 -6.26 -8.75
N THR A 80 14.07 -7.24 -8.40
CA THR A 80 14.52 -8.55 -7.94
C THR A 80 15.34 -9.27 -9.02
N ALA A 81 14.88 -9.22 -10.26
CA ALA A 81 15.58 -9.87 -11.37
C ALA A 81 16.95 -9.27 -11.63
N LYS A 82 17.16 -7.99 -11.31
CA LYS A 82 18.44 -7.29 -11.48
C LYS A 82 19.44 -7.56 -10.36
N LEU A 83 19.01 -8.09 -9.24
CA LEU A 83 19.91 -8.41 -8.15
C LEU A 83 20.80 -9.59 -8.54
N ALA A 84 22.05 -9.47 -8.18
CA ALA A 84 23.04 -10.49 -8.49
C ALA A 84 22.95 -11.70 -7.56
#